data_baaf0cd7dc5f2b913cef10bb8ce9226a
#
_entry.id   baaf0cd7dc5f2b913cef10bb8ce9226a
#
_cell.length_a   1.000
_cell.length_b   1.000
_cell.length_c   1.000
_cell.angle_alpha   90.00
_cell.angle_beta   90.00
_cell.angle_gamma   90.00
#
_symmetry.space_group_name_H-M   'P 1'
#
loop_
_entity.id
_entity.type
_entity.pdbx_description
1 polymer ?
#
loop_
_entity_poly.entity_id
_entity_poly.type
_entity_poly.pdbx_seq_one_letter_code
_entity_poly.pdbx_strand_id
1 'polypeptide(L)'
;SDIRIMKTISKYTNKLSSLAIFNFPELIDVFERDMKNELDYTFEAINTIHMDDLLRDDEVHIPKIYSDVSTSKILTMEFIDGVSLSEVFEASDDEYDKKKIAHVGADSYIKQILIHGFYHADPHPGNIFVINRDIVTFIDFGMIGHLSNSLRKDLIKLFTFIIQNDAYLLTKQLYRMNIVKNKKYFESIENEIIYLLDKNYNAQFNDITGIFQEVIKSKTLQQYGVVIPRELMMVIRTISMVYDFGCKLDDEFDTTEVLR
;
A
#
# COMPACT_ATOMS: atom_id res chain seq x y z
N SER A 1 22.04 21.19 2.20
CA SER A 1 23.38 21.09 2.83
C SER A 1 23.59 19.72 3.45
N ASP A 2 22.61 19.12 4.09
CA ASP A 2 22.72 17.86 4.86
C ASP A 2 22.91 16.63 3.95
N ILE A 3 22.25 16.58 2.81
CA ILE A 3 22.43 15.51 1.80
C ILE A 3 23.88 15.46 1.29
N ARG A 4 24.53 16.62 1.14
CA ARG A 4 25.95 16.67 0.73
C ARG A 4 26.86 16.06 1.79
N ILE A 5 26.55 16.27 3.07
CA ILE A 5 27.25 15.66 4.21
C ILE A 5 27.03 14.16 4.22
N MET A 6 25.77 13.71 4.06
CA MET A 6 25.41 12.30 3.96
C MET A 6 26.15 11.60 2.81
N LYS A 7 26.21 12.20 1.62
CA LYS A 7 26.97 11.69 0.46
C LYS A 7 28.48 11.59 0.74
N THR A 8 29.01 12.51 1.52
CA THR A 8 30.43 12.47 1.88
C THR A 8 30.68 11.32 2.86
N ILE A 9 29.84 11.18 3.89
CA ILE A 9 29.98 10.12 4.89
C ILE A 9 29.79 8.74 4.24
N SER A 10 28.82 8.56 3.33
CA SER A 10 28.55 7.28 2.68
C SER A 10 29.70 6.76 1.84
N LYS A 11 30.51 7.65 1.24
CA LYS A 11 31.74 7.27 0.53
C LYS A 11 32.79 6.66 1.44
N TYR A 12 32.81 7.07 2.72
CA TYR A 12 33.73 6.51 3.72
C TYR A 12 33.20 5.22 4.35
N THR A 13 31.89 5.09 4.55
CA THR A 13 31.28 3.88 5.12
C THR A 13 31.38 2.66 4.21
N ASN A 14 31.37 2.84 2.89
CA ASN A 14 31.62 1.73 1.95
C ASN A 14 33.03 1.12 2.04
N LYS A 15 33.97 1.78 2.69
CA LYS A 15 35.33 1.24 2.96
C LYS A 15 35.38 0.33 4.18
N LEU A 16 34.33 0.31 5.02
CA LEU A 16 34.20 -0.54 6.18
C LEU A 16 33.50 -1.84 5.73
N SER A 17 34.23 -2.95 5.72
CA SER A 17 33.77 -4.24 5.19
C SER A 17 32.48 -4.79 5.82
N SER A 18 32.16 -4.40 7.05
CA SER A 18 30.91 -4.77 7.73
C SER A 18 29.67 -4.00 7.27
N LEU A 19 29.84 -2.84 6.62
CA LEU A 19 28.76 -1.97 6.17
C LEU A 19 28.60 -1.97 4.64
N ALA A 20 29.51 -2.63 3.92
CA ALA A 20 29.49 -2.70 2.45
C ALA A 20 28.28 -3.49 1.88
N ILE A 21 27.61 -4.30 2.73
CA ILE A 21 26.36 -4.99 2.37
C ILE A 21 25.23 -3.99 2.11
N PHE A 22 25.27 -2.84 2.76
CA PHE A 22 24.34 -1.74 2.53
C PHE A 22 25.01 -0.75 1.58
N ASN A 23 24.60 -0.72 0.32
CA ASN A 23 25.10 0.27 -0.66
C ASN A 23 24.64 1.69 -0.27
N PHE A 24 25.24 2.24 0.80
CA PHE A 24 24.87 3.55 1.36
C PHE A 24 24.88 4.69 0.33
N PRO A 25 25.84 4.77 -0.62
CA PRO A 25 25.80 5.80 -1.64
C PRO A 25 24.52 5.74 -2.48
N GLU A 26 24.11 4.54 -2.92
CA GLU A 26 22.88 4.35 -3.69
C GLU A 26 21.62 4.69 -2.88
N LEU A 27 21.59 4.29 -1.60
CA LEU A 27 20.52 4.66 -0.66
C LEU A 27 20.38 6.19 -0.53
N ILE A 28 21.50 6.91 -0.43
CA ILE A 28 21.50 8.37 -0.29
C ILE A 28 21.12 9.04 -1.62
N ASP A 29 21.53 8.47 -2.77
CA ASP A 29 21.10 8.99 -4.07
C ASP A 29 19.59 8.79 -4.30
N VAL A 30 19.03 7.65 -3.87
CA VAL A 30 17.57 7.42 -3.86
C VAL A 30 16.89 8.43 -2.93
N PHE A 31 17.38 8.57 -1.69
CA PHE A 31 16.83 9.53 -0.73
C PHE A 31 16.87 10.97 -1.23
N GLU A 32 17.97 11.40 -1.87
CA GLU A 32 18.06 12.75 -2.46
C GLU A 32 17.03 12.95 -3.56
N ARG A 33 16.83 11.95 -4.41
CA ARG A 33 15.84 12.03 -5.49
C ARG A 33 14.43 12.08 -4.92
N ASP A 34 14.11 11.24 -3.96
CA ASP A 34 12.79 11.20 -3.33
C ASP A 34 12.51 12.53 -2.61
N MET A 35 13.48 13.07 -1.84
CA MET A 35 13.38 14.39 -1.21
C MET A 35 13.21 15.54 -2.22
N LYS A 36 13.85 15.46 -3.38
CA LYS A 36 13.66 16.49 -4.41
C LYS A 36 12.28 16.44 -5.03
N ASN A 37 11.75 15.24 -5.23
CA ASN A 37 10.40 15.06 -5.74
C ASN A 37 9.35 15.57 -4.73
N GLU A 38 9.54 15.29 -3.44
CA GLU A 38 8.66 15.80 -2.37
C GLU A 38 8.71 17.33 -2.20
N LEU A 39 9.79 17.98 -2.63
CA LEU A 39 9.92 19.45 -2.61
C LEU A 39 9.37 20.11 -3.88
N ASP A 40 8.87 19.35 -4.84
CA ASP A 40 8.32 19.85 -6.10
C ASP A 40 6.84 19.47 -6.23
N TYR A 41 5.96 20.37 -5.80
CA TYR A 41 4.51 20.17 -5.85
C TYR A 41 3.94 19.96 -7.25
N THR A 42 4.72 20.12 -8.30
CA THR A 42 4.27 19.80 -9.67
C THR A 42 3.93 18.33 -9.82
N PHE A 43 4.70 17.44 -9.16
CA PHE A 43 4.42 15.99 -9.18
C PHE A 43 3.13 15.65 -8.44
N GLU A 44 2.92 16.24 -7.27
CA GLU A 44 1.69 16.05 -6.51
C GLU A 44 0.46 16.56 -7.26
N ALA A 45 0.57 17.75 -7.90
CA ALA A 45 -0.51 18.28 -8.76
C ALA A 45 -0.87 17.33 -9.90
N ILE A 46 0.14 16.78 -10.61
CA ILE A 46 -0.06 15.82 -11.70
C ILE A 46 -0.71 14.53 -11.18
N ASN A 47 -0.22 14.00 -10.07
CA ASN A 47 -0.75 12.79 -9.46
C ASN A 47 -2.20 12.96 -9.03
N THR A 48 -2.53 14.10 -8.41
CA THR A 48 -3.90 14.43 -7.98
C THR A 48 -4.86 14.49 -9.17
N ILE A 49 -4.48 15.22 -10.22
CA ILE A 49 -5.28 15.32 -11.46
C ILE A 49 -5.48 13.93 -12.09
N HIS A 50 -4.42 13.13 -12.14
CA HIS A 50 -4.51 11.79 -12.71
C HIS A 50 -5.40 10.86 -11.85
N MET A 51 -5.32 10.96 -10.53
CA MET A 51 -6.19 10.18 -9.63
C MET A 51 -7.65 10.59 -9.78
N ASP A 52 -7.95 11.89 -9.90
CA ASP A 52 -9.30 12.40 -10.19
C ASP A 52 -9.87 11.82 -11.48
N ASP A 53 -9.06 11.76 -12.54
CA ASP A 53 -9.47 11.13 -13.81
C ASP A 53 -9.73 9.63 -13.67
N LEU A 54 -8.94 8.90 -12.88
CA LEU A 54 -9.08 7.45 -12.69
C LEU A 54 -10.29 7.08 -11.83
N LEU A 55 -10.62 7.89 -10.83
CA LEU A 55 -11.68 7.62 -9.85
C LEU A 55 -12.96 8.46 -10.10
N ARG A 56 -13.10 9.06 -11.28
CA ARG A 56 -14.19 9.98 -11.62
C ARG A 56 -15.59 9.39 -11.41
N ASP A 57 -15.74 8.08 -11.64
CA ASP A 57 -17.01 7.36 -11.53
C ASP A 57 -17.17 6.65 -10.18
N ASP A 58 -16.21 6.83 -9.26
CA ASP A 58 -16.25 6.24 -7.93
C ASP A 58 -16.94 7.17 -6.91
N GLU A 59 -17.39 6.61 -5.79
CA GLU A 59 -18.05 7.34 -4.70
C GLU A 59 -17.04 8.11 -3.79
N VAL A 60 -15.91 8.52 -4.34
CA VAL A 60 -14.88 9.28 -3.63
C VAL A 60 -14.70 10.65 -4.24
N HIS A 61 -14.21 11.60 -3.45
CA HIS A 61 -13.89 12.93 -3.94
C HIS A 61 -12.37 13.14 -3.96
N ILE A 62 -11.88 13.76 -5.03
CA ILE A 62 -10.49 14.18 -5.18
C ILE A 62 -10.48 15.71 -5.36
N PRO A 63 -9.68 16.45 -4.57
CA PRO A 63 -9.65 17.90 -4.65
C PRO A 63 -9.22 18.39 -6.03
N LYS A 64 -9.95 19.35 -6.57
CA LYS A 64 -9.58 20.02 -7.82
C LYS A 64 -8.28 20.80 -7.65
N ILE A 65 -7.35 20.62 -8.58
CA ILE A 65 -6.10 21.39 -8.62
C ILE A 65 -6.29 22.64 -9.50
N TYR A 66 -5.88 23.79 -8.98
CA TYR A 66 -5.85 25.06 -9.72
C TYR A 66 -4.45 25.27 -10.32
N SER A 67 -4.20 24.66 -11.47
CA SER A 67 -2.87 24.63 -12.11
C SER A 67 -2.34 26.01 -12.47
N ASP A 68 -3.22 26.95 -12.84
CA ASP A 68 -2.85 28.31 -13.26
C ASP A 68 -2.18 29.12 -12.13
N VAL A 69 -2.44 28.75 -10.86
CA VAL A 69 -1.91 29.42 -9.67
C VAL A 69 -1.03 28.50 -8.82
N SER A 70 -0.72 27.32 -9.33
CA SER A 70 0.20 26.36 -8.72
C SER A 70 1.59 26.45 -9.36
N THR A 71 2.61 26.14 -8.58
CA THR A 71 4.02 26.13 -8.99
C THR A 71 4.74 24.95 -8.36
N SER A 72 6.01 24.75 -8.67
CA SER A 72 6.83 23.73 -7.97
C SER A 72 6.97 23.96 -6.45
N LYS A 73 6.59 25.12 -5.92
CA LYS A 73 6.71 25.46 -4.49
C LYS A 73 5.38 25.79 -3.82
N ILE A 74 4.31 25.89 -4.58
CA ILE A 74 2.96 26.22 -4.10
C ILE A 74 1.99 25.33 -4.82
N LEU A 75 1.25 24.54 -4.09
CA LEU A 75 0.11 23.76 -4.58
C LEU A 75 -1.17 24.45 -4.16
N THR A 76 -2.00 24.83 -5.13
CA THR A 76 -3.31 25.43 -4.90
C THR A 76 -4.37 24.43 -5.31
N MET A 77 -5.19 24.03 -4.35
CA MET A 77 -6.25 23.04 -4.55
C MET A 77 -7.57 23.50 -3.93
N GLU A 78 -8.63 22.78 -4.23
CA GLU A 78 -9.93 22.93 -3.61
C GLU A 78 -9.81 22.80 -2.08
N PHE A 79 -10.49 23.69 -1.38
CA PHE A 79 -10.60 23.57 0.08
C PHE A 79 -11.65 22.51 0.42
N ILE A 80 -11.26 21.52 1.20
CA ILE A 80 -12.11 20.43 1.64
C ILE A 80 -12.72 20.82 3.01
N ASP A 81 -14.01 21.14 3.00
CA ASP A 81 -14.78 21.39 4.22
C ASP A 81 -15.26 20.06 4.82
N GLY A 82 -14.37 19.36 5.46
CA GLY A 82 -14.55 18.03 6.04
C GLY A 82 -13.67 17.83 7.27
N VAL A 83 -13.77 16.66 7.87
CA VAL A 83 -12.96 16.25 9.03
C VAL A 83 -12.01 15.12 8.62
N SER A 84 -10.87 15.02 9.29
CA SER A 84 -9.93 13.93 9.05
C SER A 84 -10.50 12.58 9.49
N LEU A 85 -10.06 11.50 8.85
CA LEU A 85 -10.46 10.14 9.24
C LEU A 85 -10.07 9.85 10.70
N SER A 86 -8.99 10.48 11.21
CA SER A 86 -8.61 10.38 12.62
C SER A 86 -9.68 10.92 13.56
N GLU A 87 -10.34 12.01 13.18
CA GLU A 87 -11.45 12.59 13.97
C GLU A 87 -12.71 11.75 13.85
N VAL A 88 -12.97 11.15 12.67
CA VAL A 88 -14.10 10.22 12.48
C VAL A 88 -13.98 8.98 13.35
N PHE A 89 -12.76 8.45 13.58
CA PHE A 89 -12.56 7.32 14.50
C PHE A 89 -13.05 7.62 15.91
N GLU A 90 -12.83 8.85 16.38
CA GLU A 90 -13.19 9.30 17.74
C GLU A 90 -14.63 9.79 17.85
N ALA A 91 -15.29 10.04 16.71
CA ALA A 91 -16.67 10.55 16.68
C ALA A 91 -17.68 9.45 17.08
N SER A 92 -18.88 9.87 17.50
CA SER A 92 -19.98 8.96 17.78
C SER A 92 -20.51 8.29 16.50
N ASP A 93 -21.07 7.07 16.61
CA ASP A 93 -21.53 6.30 15.46
C ASP A 93 -22.72 6.95 14.73
N ASP A 94 -23.46 7.83 15.41
CA ASP A 94 -24.58 8.57 14.80
C ASP A 94 -24.13 9.77 13.96
N GLU A 95 -22.88 10.22 14.09
CA GLU A 95 -22.37 11.42 13.45
C GLU A 95 -21.94 11.17 12.01
N TYR A 96 -21.33 10.01 11.74
CA TYR A 96 -20.83 9.60 10.44
C TYR A 96 -21.33 8.20 10.07
N ASP A 97 -21.52 7.94 8.78
CA ASP A 97 -21.79 6.58 8.27
C ASP A 97 -20.47 5.81 8.16
N LYS A 98 -19.94 5.41 9.33
CA LYS A 98 -18.64 4.74 9.45
C LYS A 98 -18.54 3.48 8.59
N LYS A 99 -19.63 2.71 8.51
CA LYS A 99 -19.69 1.50 7.69
C LYS A 99 -19.54 1.80 6.21
N LYS A 100 -20.27 2.80 5.69
CA LYS A 100 -20.14 3.23 4.31
C LYS A 100 -18.74 3.78 4.02
N ILE A 101 -18.19 4.60 4.91
CA ILE A 101 -16.82 5.15 4.78
C ILE A 101 -15.79 4.03 4.67
N ALA A 102 -15.89 2.98 5.52
CA ALA A 102 -15.01 1.82 5.48
C ALA A 102 -15.04 1.11 4.13
N HIS A 103 -16.26 0.80 3.64
CA HIS A 103 -16.45 0.09 2.38
C HIS A 103 -16.03 0.91 1.16
N VAL A 104 -16.46 2.16 1.05
CA VAL A 104 -16.10 3.05 -0.07
C VAL A 104 -14.60 3.31 -0.11
N GLY A 105 -13.99 3.57 1.05
CA GLY A 105 -12.55 3.76 1.14
C GLY A 105 -11.77 2.52 0.70
N ALA A 106 -12.13 1.34 1.19
CA ALA A 106 -11.47 0.10 0.83
C ALA A 106 -11.66 -0.27 -0.65
N ASP A 107 -12.88 -0.16 -1.19
CA ASP A 107 -13.17 -0.40 -2.60
C ASP A 107 -12.33 0.50 -3.51
N SER A 108 -12.25 1.80 -3.17
CA SER A 108 -11.41 2.74 -3.91
C SER A 108 -9.93 2.31 -3.92
N TYR A 109 -9.35 1.91 -2.78
CA TYR A 109 -7.96 1.44 -2.73
C TYR A 109 -7.74 0.16 -3.54
N ILE A 110 -8.67 -0.79 -3.47
CA ILE A 110 -8.59 -2.04 -4.26
C ILE A 110 -8.63 -1.71 -5.76
N LYS A 111 -9.51 -0.82 -6.20
CA LYS A 111 -9.57 -0.35 -7.60
C LYS A 111 -8.27 0.33 -8.01
N GLN A 112 -7.74 1.25 -7.22
CA GLN A 112 -6.46 1.90 -7.47
C GLN A 112 -5.34 0.88 -7.69
N ILE A 113 -5.24 -0.14 -6.82
CA ILE A 113 -4.19 -1.16 -6.85
C ILE A 113 -4.41 -2.17 -7.99
N LEU A 114 -5.56 -2.82 -8.04
CA LEU A 114 -5.79 -3.98 -8.91
C LEU A 114 -6.31 -3.60 -10.30
N ILE A 115 -7.09 -2.53 -10.43
CA ILE A 115 -7.66 -2.11 -11.72
C ILE A 115 -6.74 -1.09 -12.41
N HIS A 116 -6.37 -0.02 -11.71
CA HIS A 116 -5.59 1.06 -12.31
C HIS A 116 -4.06 0.82 -12.23
N GLY A 117 -3.57 0.17 -11.16
CA GLY A 117 -2.14 0.01 -10.91
C GLY A 117 -1.44 1.32 -10.62
N PHE A 118 -2.20 2.33 -10.27
CA PHE A 118 -1.78 3.64 -9.81
C PHE A 118 -2.53 3.91 -8.51
N TYR A 119 -1.83 3.96 -7.39
CA TYR A 119 -2.46 4.00 -6.08
C TYR A 119 -1.74 4.92 -5.11
N HIS A 120 -2.52 5.54 -4.23
CA HIS A 120 -2.01 6.29 -3.11
C HIS A 120 -1.30 5.35 -2.12
N ALA A 121 0.02 5.51 -1.99
CA ALA A 121 0.85 4.56 -1.26
C ALA A 121 1.04 4.90 0.23
N ASP A 122 0.49 6.03 0.70
CA ASP A 122 0.52 6.44 2.11
C ASP A 122 -0.88 6.75 2.63
N PRO A 123 -1.73 5.74 2.90
CA PRO A 123 -3.09 5.91 3.42
C PRO A 123 -3.08 6.36 4.89
N HIS A 124 -2.36 7.43 5.22
CA HIS A 124 -2.39 7.96 6.57
C HIS A 124 -3.77 8.58 6.87
N PRO A 125 -4.38 8.38 8.06
CA PRO A 125 -5.71 8.92 8.37
C PRO A 125 -5.81 10.44 8.27
N GLY A 126 -4.69 11.17 8.38
CA GLY A 126 -4.62 12.62 8.16
C GLY A 126 -4.72 13.02 6.69
N ASN A 127 -4.54 12.08 5.73
CA ASN A 127 -4.62 12.30 4.29
C ASN A 127 -5.99 11.88 3.72
N ILE A 128 -6.88 11.40 4.58
CA ILE A 128 -8.24 10.98 4.23
C ILE A 128 -9.22 11.85 5.00
N PHE A 129 -10.08 12.55 4.29
CA PHE A 129 -11.11 13.41 4.87
C PHE A 129 -12.50 12.84 4.58
N VAL A 130 -13.45 13.18 5.42
CA VAL A 130 -14.86 12.86 5.23
C VAL A 130 -15.63 14.15 5.13
N ILE A 131 -16.31 14.36 4.00
CA ILE A 131 -17.19 15.49 3.74
C ILE A 131 -18.62 15.07 4.08
N ASN A 132 -19.40 15.97 4.63
CA ASN A 132 -20.74 15.70 5.12
C ASN A 132 -20.74 14.57 6.16
N ARG A 133 -21.27 13.38 5.81
CA ARG A 133 -21.35 12.24 6.73
C ARG A 133 -20.67 10.97 6.19
N ASP A 134 -20.37 10.92 4.89
CA ASP A 134 -20.07 9.66 4.22
C ASP A 134 -19.19 9.77 2.96
N ILE A 135 -18.86 10.98 2.50
CA ILE A 135 -18.06 11.16 1.28
C ILE A 135 -16.58 11.10 1.63
N VAL A 136 -15.92 10.03 1.21
CA VAL A 136 -14.47 9.84 1.38
C VAL A 136 -13.71 10.72 0.41
N THR A 137 -12.72 11.46 0.91
CA THR A 137 -11.89 12.38 0.12
C THR A 137 -10.42 12.12 0.39
N PHE A 138 -9.61 11.95 -0.63
CA PHE A 138 -8.15 11.82 -0.51
C PHE A 138 -7.50 13.15 -0.87
N ILE A 139 -6.58 13.65 -0.03
CA ILE A 139 -6.05 15.03 -0.16
C ILE A 139 -4.55 15.14 -0.45
N ASP A 140 -3.77 14.09 -0.27
CA ASP A 140 -2.31 14.10 -0.46
C ASP A 140 -1.92 12.98 -1.45
N PHE A 141 -1.33 13.36 -2.57
CA PHE A 141 -0.85 12.42 -3.59
C PHE A 141 0.66 12.55 -3.85
N GLY A 142 1.40 13.02 -2.84
CA GLY A 142 2.86 13.08 -2.86
C GLY A 142 3.50 11.70 -2.97
N MET A 143 2.88 10.67 -2.36
CA MET A 143 3.35 9.28 -2.45
C MET A 143 2.42 8.42 -3.30
N ILE A 144 2.87 8.09 -4.50
CA ILE A 144 2.14 7.21 -5.43
C ILE A 144 2.92 5.92 -5.68
N GLY A 145 2.20 4.81 -5.63
CA GLY A 145 2.70 3.50 -6.08
C GLY A 145 2.28 3.20 -7.52
N HIS A 146 3.17 2.57 -8.27
CA HIS A 146 2.92 2.13 -9.63
C HIS A 146 3.12 0.63 -9.75
N LEU A 147 2.13 -0.07 -10.32
CA LEU A 147 2.21 -1.49 -10.60
C LEU A 147 2.13 -1.75 -12.11
N SER A 148 3.08 -2.52 -12.60
CA SER A 148 3.01 -2.99 -13.98
C SER A 148 1.79 -3.91 -14.20
N ASN A 149 1.29 -3.99 -15.43
CA ASN A 149 0.20 -4.88 -15.79
C ASN A 149 0.50 -6.36 -15.46
N SER A 150 1.77 -6.77 -15.53
CA SER A 150 2.19 -8.11 -15.16
C SER A 150 2.03 -8.34 -13.65
N LEU A 151 2.54 -7.41 -12.84
CA LEU A 151 2.49 -7.51 -11.39
C LEU A 151 1.04 -7.46 -10.87
N ARG A 152 0.18 -6.61 -11.46
CA ARG A 152 -1.26 -6.60 -11.14
C ARG A 152 -1.93 -7.95 -11.35
N LYS A 153 -1.70 -8.57 -12.52
CA LYS A 153 -2.22 -9.91 -12.83
C LYS A 153 -1.69 -10.98 -11.87
N ASP A 154 -0.44 -10.84 -11.45
CA ASP A 154 0.16 -11.76 -10.50
C ASP A 154 -0.40 -11.57 -9.08
N LEU A 155 -0.68 -10.32 -8.67
CA LEU A 155 -1.37 -9.99 -7.41
C LEU A 155 -2.80 -10.54 -7.38
N ILE A 156 -3.58 -10.32 -8.44
CA ILE A 156 -4.95 -10.87 -8.55
C ILE A 156 -4.93 -12.39 -8.34
N LYS A 157 -3.98 -13.09 -8.95
CA LYS A 157 -3.83 -14.54 -8.75
C LYS A 157 -3.45 -14.90 -7.32
N LEU A 158 -2.52 -14.16 -6.70
CA LEU A 158 -2.17 -14.37 -5.29
C LEU A 158 -3.40 -14.27 -4.39
N PHE A 159 -4.18 -13.18 -4.52
CA PHE A 159 -5.40 -13.00 -3.74
C PHE A 159 -6.45 -14.09 -4.03
N THR A 160 -6.64 -14.44 -5.31
CA THR A 160 -7.56 -15.51 -5.70
C THR A 160 -7.18 -16.84 -5.03
N PHE A 161 -5.90 -17.21 -5.04
CA PHE A 161 -5.46 -18.48 -4.45
C PHE A 161 -5.51 -18.46 -2.92
N ILE A 162 -5.31 -17.31 -2.28
CA ILE A 162 -5.52 -17.14 -0.84
C ILE A 162 -7.00 -17.33 -0.51
N ILE A 163 -7.93 -16.67 -1.21
CA ILE A 163 -9.37 -16.79 -1.01
C ILE A 163 -9.86 -18.22 -1.25
N GLN A 164 -9.28 -18.91 -2.24
CA GLN A 164 -9.60 -20.32 -2.56
C GLN A 164 -8.95 -21.30 -1.58
N ASN A 165 -8.12 -20.85 -0.64
CA ASN A 165 -7.33 -21.67 0.27
C ASN A 165 -6.46 -22.72 -0.47
N ASP A 166 -5.95 -22.36 -1.66
CA ASP A 166 -5.16 -23.24 -2.52
C ASP A 166 -3.65 -23.01 -2.32
N ALA A 167 -3.06 -23.70 -1.35
CA ALA A 167 -1.66 -23.59 -1.00
C ALA A 167 -0.74 -23.99 -2.16
N TYR A 168 -1.13 -24.98 -2.97
CA TYR A 168 -0.33 -25.45 -4.10
C TYR A 168 -0.22 -24.37 -5.18
N LEU A 169 -1.35 -23.79 -5.60
CA LEU A 169 -1.36 -22.73 -6.61
C LEU A 169 -0.71 -21.45 -6.09
N LEU A 170 -0.89 -21.14 -4.80
CA LEU A 170 -0.22 -20.01 -4.15
C LEU A 170 1.30 -20.19 -4.16
N THR A 171 1.81 -21.37 -3.76
CA THR A 171 3.23 -21.70 -3.80
C THR A 171 3.77 -21.58 -5.22
N LYS A 172 3.09 -22.15 -6.21
CA LYS A 172 3.46 -22.07 -7.61
C LYS A 172 3.53 -20.64 -8.13
N GLN A 173 2.61 -19.77 -7.69
CA GLN A 173 2.60 -18.34 -8.04
C GLN A 173 3.80 -17.61 -7.43
N LEU A 174 4.20 -17.90 -6.18
CA LEU A 174 5.40 -17.34 -5.57
C LEU A 174 6.67 -17.65 -6.37
N TYR A 175 6.78 -18.88 -6.88
CA TYR A 175 7.89 -19.26 -7.79
C TYR A 175 7.84 -18.53 -9.13
N ARG A 176 6.65 -18.36 -9.70
CA ARG A 176 6.45 -17.63 -10.96
C ARG A 176 6.87 -16.16 -10.83
N MET A 177 6.60 -15.55 -9.70
CA MET A 177 6.97 -14.17 -9.39
C MET A 177 8.45 -14.01 -8.98
N ASN A 178 9.24 -15.10 -9.00
CA ASN A 178 10.62 -15.13 -8.50
C ASN A 178 10.77 -14.68 -7.02
N ILE A 179 9.72 -14.72 -6.23
CA ILE A 179 9.75 -14.51 -4.78
C ILE A 179 10.53 -15.65 -4.11
N VAL A 180 10.40 -16.87 -4.68
CA VAL A 180 11.20 -18.04 -4.33
C VAL A 180 11.95 -18.52 -5.57
N LYS A 181 13.25 -18.77 -5.42
CA LYS A 181 14.09 -19.18 -6.55
C LYS A 181 14.45 -20.67 -6.54
N ASN A 182 14.64 -21.25 -5.36
CA ASN A 182 15.14 -22.61 -5.22
C ASN A 182 14.02 -23.64 -5.17
N LYS A 183 13.79 -24.32 -6.29
CA LYS A 183 12.73 -25.34 -6.42
C LYS A 183 12.85 -26.53 -5.47
N LYS A 184 14.03 -26.75 -4.86
CA LYS A 184 14.25 -27.80 -3.86
C LYS A 184 13.32 -27.69 -2.66
N TYR A 185 12.89 -26.48 -2.33
CA TYR A 185 12.07 -26.20 -1.14
C TYR A 185 10.56 -26.10 -1.45
N PHE A 186 10.10 -26.53 -2.63
CA PHE A 186 8.70 -26.38 -3.02
C PHE A 186 7.75 -27.00 -1.99
N GLU A 187 7.93 -28.27 -1.67
CA GLU A 187 7.09 -29.01 -0.73
C GLU A 187 7.16 -28.42 0.69
N SER A 188 8.36 -27.99 1.13
CA SER A 188 8.52 -27.37 2.45
C SER A 188 7.82 -26.02 2.55
N ILE A 189 7.84 -25.22 1.48
CA ILE A 189 7.15 -23.92 1.40
C ILE A 189 5.64 -24.13 1.32
N GLU A 190 5.19 -25.10 0.54
CA GLU A 190 3.77 -25.47 0.44
C GLU A 190 3.20 -25.88 1.82
N ASN A 191 3.92 -26.73 2.55
CA ASN A 191 3.51 -27.15 3.90
C ASN A 191 3.44 -25.95 4.88
N GLU A 192 4.38 -25.02 4.81
CA GLU A 192 4.33 -23.78 5.62
C GLU A 192 3.14 -22.91 5.23
N ILE A 193 2.85 -22.78 3.94
CA ILE A 193 1.70 -22.02 3.44
C ILE A 193 0.40 -22.68 3.87
N ILE A 194 0.27 -24.01 3.80
CA ILE A 194 -0.90 -24.75 4.34
C ILE A 194 -1.09 -24.39 5.81
N TYR A 195 -0.04 -24.46 6.61
CA TYR A 195 -0.12 -24.11 8.04
C TYR A 195 -0.59 -22.67 8.26
N LEU A 196 -0.07 -21.72 7.47
CA LEU A 196 -0.45 -20.30 7.58
C LEU A 196 -1.89 -20.05 7.15
N LEU A 197 -2.34 -20.70 6.07
CA LEU A 197 -3.71 -20.60 5.59
C LEU A 197 -4.71 -21.22 6.60
N ASP A 198 -4.43 -22.43 7.11
CA ASP A 198 -5.28 -23.11 8.08
C ASP A 198 -5.41 -22.33 9.40
N LYS A 199 -4.30 -21.77 9.87
CA LYS A 199 -4.28 -20.95 11.08
C LYS A 199 -5.18 -19.72 10.93
N ASN A 200 -5.17 -19.06 9.78
CA ASN A 200 -5.96 -17.88 9.53
C ASN A 200 -7.41 -18.21 9.12
N TYR A 201 -7.66 -19.39 8.52
CA TYR A 201 -9.01 -19.87 8.20
C TYR A 201 -9.89 -20.01 9.44
N ASN A 202 -9.31 -20.47 10.56
CA ASN A 202 -10.01 -20.63 11.83
C ASN A 202 -10.19 -19.29 12.60
N ALA A 203 -9.47 -18.22 12.20
CA ALA A 203 -9.49 -16.92 12.86
C ALA A 203 -10.46 -15.89 12.22
N GLN A 204 -11.50 -16.37 11.50
CA GLN A 204 -12.36 -15.57 10.63
C GLN A 204 -11.61 -14.99 9.42
N PHE A 205 -11.99 -15.37 8.21
CA PHE A 205 -11.35 -15.11 6.90
C PHE A 205 -11.16 -13.62 6.53
N ASN A 206 -11.42 -12.73 7.47
CA ASN A 206 -11.53 -11.29 7.24
C ASN A 206 -10.17 -10.58 7.10
N ASP A 207 -9.04 -11.29 7.39
CA ASP A 207 -7.72 -10.67 7.42
C ASP A 207 -6.72 -11.30 6.44
N ILE A 208 -6.88 -10.99 5.14
CA ILE A 208 -5.86 -11.33 4.12
C ILE A 208 -4.51 -10.69 4.48
N THR A 209 -4.52 -9.56 5.18
CA THR A 209 -3.30 -8.84 5.55
C THR A 209 -2.52 -9.56 6.63
N GLY A 210 -3.20 -10.25 7.54
CA GLY A 210 -2.59 -11.10 8.57
C GLY A 210 -1.78 -12.24 7.96
N ILE A 211 -2.29 -12.88 6.90
CA ILE A 211 -1.56 -13.92 6.17
C ILE A 211 -0.24 -13.37 5.62
N PHE A 212 -0.27 -12.20 4.96
CA PHE A 212 0.95 -11.58 4.44
C PHE A 212 1.92 -11.19 5.53
N GLN A 213 1.44 -10.65 6.65
CA GLN A 213 2.30 -10.32 7.80
C GLN A 213 2.96 -11.56 8.39
N GLU A 214 2.25 -12.68 8.48
CA GLU A 214 2.80 -13.94 8.95
C GLU A 214 3.82 -14.54 7.97
N VAL A 215 3.54 -14.46 6.66
CA VAL A 215 4.51 -14.83 5.61
C VAL A 215 5.81 -14.02 5.75
N ILE A 216 5.71 -12.70 5.96
CA ILE A 216 6.87 -11.82 6.15
C ILE A 216 7.63 -12.17 7.43
N LYS A 217 6.93 -12.49 8.52
CA LYS A 217 7.52 -12.83 9.82
C LYS A 217 8.03 -14.27 9.91
N SER A 218 7.60 -15.16 8.99
CA SER A 218 7.98 -16.59 9.03
C SER A 218 9.48 -16.76 8.82
N LYS A 219 10.17 -17.19 9.89
CA LYS A 219 11.60 -17.55 9.83
C LYS A 219 11.83 -18.75 8.91
N THR A 220 10.86 -19.66 8.84
CA THR A 220 10.90 -20.84 7.97
C THR A 220 10.95 -20.44 6.51
N LEU A 221 10.06 -19.54 6.06
CA LEU A 221 10.04 -19.04 4.69
C LEU A 221 11.30 -18.23 4.36
N GLN A 222 11.80 -17.43 5.29
CA GLN A 222 13.07 -16.71 5.11
C GLN A 222 14.27 -17.66 4.92
N GLN A 223 14.34 -18.76 5.67
CA GLN A 223 15.39 -19.78 5.51
C GLN A 223 15.34 -20.47 4.15
N TYR A 224 14.17 -20.60 3.54
CA TYR A 224 13.99 -21.14 2.20
C TYR A 224 14.24 -20.10 1.08
N GLY A 225 14.66 -18.91 1.44
CA GLY A 225 15.05 -17.86 0.50
C GLY A 225 13.86 -17.15 -0.14
N VAL A 226 12.74 -17.03 0.59
CA VAL A 226 11.62 -16.17 0.21
C VAL A 226 12.05 -14.72 0.33
N VAL A 227 12.02 -13.98 -0.77
CA VAL A 227 12.35 -12.54 -0.83
C VAL A 227 11.20 -11.79 -1.49
N ILE A 228 10.52 -10.98 -0.70
CA ILE A 228 9.37 -10.19 -1.19
C ILE A 228 9.89 -8.93 -1.89
N PRO A 229 9.54 -8.68 -3.17
CA PRO A 229 9.90 -7.45 -3.88
C PRO A 229 9.35 -6.20 -3.18
N ARG A 230 10.07 -5.08 -3.34
CA ARG A 230 9.69 -3.79 -2.73
C ARG A 230 8.27 -3.36 -3.12
N GLU A 231 7.93 -3.49 -4.38
CA GLU A 231 6.60 -3.12 -4.90
C GLU A 231 5.48 -3.91 -4.23
N LEU A 232 5.70 -5.21 -4.01
CA LEU A 232 4.75 -6.06 -3.30
C LEU A 232 4.66 -5.69 -1.81
N MET A 233 5.80 -5.38 -1.16
CA MET A 233 5.81 -4.89 0.22
C MET A 233 5.01 -3.60 0.39
N MET A 234 5.13 -2.67 -0.55
CA MET A 234 4.36 -1.42 -0.52
C MET A 234 2.86 -1.68 -0.64
N VAL A 235 2.45 -2.55 -1.56
CA VAL A 235 1.03 -2.96 -1.71
C VAL A 235 0.50 -3.60 -0.42
N ILE A 236 1.25 -4.56 0.14
CA ILE A 236 0.86 -5.23 1.39
C ILE A 236 0.68 -4.21 2.52
N ARG A 237 1.63 -3.27 2.67
CA ARG A 237 1.54 -2.21 3.67
C ARG A 237 0.28 -1.35 3.46
N THR A 238 0.03 -0.90 2.23
CA THR A 238 -1.15 -0.08 1.91
C THR A 238 -2.44 -0.82 2.24
N ILE A 239 -2.59 -2.07 1.79
CA ILE A 239 -3.78 -2.88 2.06
C ILE A 239 -3.94 -3.13 3.57
N SER A 240 -2.83 -3.40 4.30
CA SER A 240 -2.89 -3.58 5.76
C SER A 240 -3.40 -2.33 6.49
N MET A 241 -2.95 -1.14 6.09
CA MET A 241 -3.42 0.11 6.69
C MET A 241 -4.90 0.36 6.39
N VAL A 242 -5.34 0.10 5.15
CA VAL A 242 -6.75 0.23 4.74
C VAL A 242 -7.63 -0.74 5.52
N TYR A 243 -7.17 -1.99 5.71
CA TYR A 243 -7.86 -2.96 6.56
C TYR A 243 -7.97 -2.51 8.02
N ASP A 244 -6.87 -2.03 8.60
CA ASP A 244 -6.87 -1.51 9.97
C ASP A 244 -7.86 -0.34 10.15
N PHE A 245 -8.04 0.49 9.12
CA PHE A 245 -9.04 1.58 9.14
C PHE A 245 -10.46 1.04 8.99
N GLY A 246 -10.67 0.07 8.10
CA GLY A 246 -11.95 -0.60 7.96
C GLY A 246 -12.43 -1.17 9.30
N CYS A 247 -11.56 -1.94 9.99
CA CYS A 247 -11.86 -2.51 11.30
C CYS A 247 -12.09 -1.48 12.42
N LYS A 248 -11.49 -0.28 12.32
CA LYS A 248 -11.75 0.80 13.28
C LYS A 248 -13.09 1.51 13.06
N LEU A 249 -13.59 1.49 11.83
CA LEU A 249 -14.84 2.11 11.44
C LEU A 249 -16.03 1.15 11.55
N ASP A 250 -15.80 -0.14 11.32
CA ASP A 250 -16.82 -1.19 11.32
C ASP A 250 -16.23 -2.48 11.91
N ASP A 251 -16.71 -2.89 13.07
CA ASP A 251 -16.28 -4.12 13.76
C ASP A 251 -16.56 -5.40 12.93
N GLU A 252 -17.49 -5.33 11.98
CA GLU A 252 -17.84 -6.44 11.07
C GLU A 252 -17.14 -6.34 9.70
N PHE A 253 -16.16 -5.42 9.53
CA PHE A 253 -15.52 -5.16 8.25
C PHE A 253 -14.80 -6.40 7.69
N ASP A 254 -15.17 -6.78 6.47
CA ASP A 254 -14.60 -7.92 5.75
C ASP A 254 -13.95 -7.49 4.43
N THR A 255 -12.62 -7.58 4.36
CA THR A 255 -11.88 -7.28 3.12
C THR A 255 -12.18 -8.24 1.98
N THR A 256 -12.67 -9.46 2.26
CA THR A 256 -13.02 -10.42 1.20
C THR A 256 -14.25 -9.99 0.42
N GLU A 257 -15.16 -9.23 1.03
CA GLU A 257 -16.31 -8.64 0.33
C GLU A 257 -15.87 -7.59 -0.69
N VAL A 258 -14.86 -6.79 -0.36
CA VAL A 258 -14.32 -5.75 -1.25
C VAL A 258 -13.50 -6.35 -2.40
N LEU A 259 -12.94 -7.54 -2.23
CA LEU A 259 -12.14 -8.24 -3.25
C LEU A 259 -12.98 -9.12 -4.19
N ARG A 260 -14.26 -9.29 -3.96
CA ARG A 260 -15.20 -10.06 -4.81
C ARG A 260 -15.78 -9.21 -5.92
#